data_be26e796c9a210b8580f3c45e01410cb
#
_entry.id   be26e796c9a210b8580f3c45e01410cb
#
_cell.length_a   1.000
_cell.length_b   1.000
_cell.length_c   1.000
_cell.angle_alpha   90.00
_cell.angle_beta   90.00
_cell.angle_gamma   90.00
#
_symmetry.space_group_name_H-M   'P 1'
#
loop_
_entity.id
_entity.type
_entity.pdbx_description
1 polymer ?
#
loop_
_entity_poly.entity_id
_entity_poly.type
_entity_poly.pdbx_seq_one_letter_code
_entity_poly.pdbx_strand_id
1 'polypeptide(L)'
;MISLARCMHEESIAIMEAAKKLNNKDVDKIIDLLDESFKNKKKILLTGVGKSGIVARKLAATFTSIGLTAIYLNPLDALHGDLGIVDKNDLCFLISNSGETSELIQLLPHLRNKGSIQIGILGKKYSNLWNFSDVSLDAGVDKEVCPLNLAPTASTTVAMAIGDALAVVWMEKSX
;
A
#
# COMPACT_ATOMS: atom_id res chain seq x y z
N MET A 1 -2.94 24.59 -23.53
CA MET A 1 -2.96 24.48 -22.06
C MET A 1 -3.91 23.38 -21.64
N ILE A 2 -3.49 22.52 -20.71
CA ILE A 2 -4.35 21.44 -20.25
C ILE A 2 -5.33 21.97 -19.21
N SER A 3 -6.58 21.51 -19.26
CA SER A 3 -7.60 21.99 -18.33
C SER A 3 -7.59 21.17 -17.05
N LEU A 4 -8.13 21.75 -15.99
CA LEU A 4 -8.28 21.04 -14.72
C LEU A 4 -9.10 19.75 -14.90
N ALA A 5 -10.22 19.87 -15.61
CA ALA A 5 -11.08 18.70 -15.80
C ALA A 5 -10.36 17.60 -16.56
N ARG A 6 -9.52 17.95 -17.52
CA ARG A 6 -8.78 16.93 -18.26
C ARG A 6 -7.77 16.23 -17.38
N CYS A 7 -7.10 16.97 -16.50
CA CYS A 7 -6.16 16.34 -15.56
C CYS A 7 -6.88 15.33 -14.66
N MET A 8 -8.05 15.73 -14.16
CA MET A 8 -8.84 14.81 -13.33
C MET A 8 -9.28 13.59 -14.12
N HIS A 9 -9.67 13.81 -15.37
CA HIS A 9 -10.07 12.70 -16.23
C HIS A 9 -8.92 11.71 -16.42
N GLU A 10 -7.71 12.22 -16.63
CA GLU A 10 -6.55 11.35 -16.82
C GLU A 10 -6.25 10.53 -15.56
N GLU A 11 -6.44 11.12 -14.38
CA GLU A 11 -6.29 10.33 -13.16
C GLU A 11 -7.36 9.25 -13.05
N SER A 12 -8.59 9.55 -13.49
CA SER A 12 -9.65 8.56 -13.44
C SER A 12 -9.35 7.37 -14.37
N ILE A 13 -8.75 7.65 -15.53
CA ILE A 13 -8.35 6.58 -16.43
C ILE A 13 -7.28 5.71 -15.78
N ALA A 14 -6.33 6.33 -15.08
CA ALA A 14 -5.28 5.56 -14.41
C ALA A 14 -5.88 4.60 -13.39
N ILE A 15 -6.88 5.04 -12.63
CA ILE A 15 -7.57 4.17 -11.66
C ILE A 15 -8.26 3.01 -12.40
N MET A 16 -8.97 3.32 -13.47
CA MET A 16 -9.69 2.31 -14.23
C MET A 16 -8.73 1.26 -14.79
N GLU A 17 -7.60 1.70 -15.35
CA GLU A 17 -6.62 0.78 -15.89
C GLU A 17 -5.99 -0.09 -14.78
N ALA A 18 -5.74 0.50 -13.63
CA ALA A 18 -5.21 -0.27 -12.51
C ALA A 18 -6.20 -1.34 -12.07
N ALA A 19 -7.49 -1.00 -12.04
CA ALA A 19 -8.51 -1.98 -11.66
C ALA A 19 -8.50 -3.19 -12.57
N LYS A 20 -8.26 -2.98 -13.86
CA LYS A 20 -8.22 -4.10 -14.83
C LYS A 20 -7.04 -5.03 -14.60
N LYS A 21 -5.98 -4.56 -13.97
CA LYS A 21 -4.77 -5.35 -13.77
C LYS A 21 -4.77 -6.14 -12.47
N LEU A 22 -5.75 -5.91 -11.60
CA LEU A 22 -5.78 -6.60 -10.31
C LEU A 22 -5.96 -8.10 -10.50
N ASN A 23 -5.18 -8.87 -9.74
CA ASN A 23 -5.29 -10.31 -9.74
C ASN A 23 -6.24 -10.71 -8.61
N ASN A 24 -7.34 -11.39 -8.97
CA ASN A 24 -8.37 -11.69 -7.98
C ASN A 24 -7.89 -12.61 -6.87
N LYS A 25 -6.98 -13.55 -7.17
CA LYS A 25 -6.43 -14.40 -6.13
C LYS A 25 -5.64 -13.60 -5.11
N ASP A 26 -4.85 -12.65 -5.58
CA ASP A 26 -4.06 -11.80 -4.67
C ASP A 26 -4.98 -10.93 -3.84
N VAL A 27 -6.01 -10.36 -4.45
CA VAL A 27 -6.97 -9.55 -3.69
C VAL A 27 -7.63 -10.39 -2.62
N ASP A 28 -8.10 -11.57 -2.98
CA ASP A 28 -8.77 -12.45 -2.01
C ASP A 28 -7.83 -12.82 -0.87
N LYS A 29 -6.58 -13.08 -1.16
CA LYS A 29 -5.60 -13.39 -0.12
C LYS A 29 -5.44 -12.25 0.84
N ILE A 30 -5.37 -11.01 0.32
CA ILE A 30 -5.20 -9.84 1.17
C ILE A 30 -6.45 -9.63 2.03
N ILE A 31 -7.64 -9.77 1.45
CA ILE A 31 -8.86 -9.61 2.23
C ILE A 31 -8.92 -10.65 3.36
N ASP A 32 -8.53 -11.90 3.06
CA ASP A 32 -8.47 -12.92 4.10
C ASP A 32 -7.47 -12.57 5.19
N LEU A 33 -6.32 -12.01 4.81
CA LEU A 33 -5.33 -11.59 5.81
C LEU A 33 -5.86 -10.46 6.69
N LEU A 34 -6.57 -9.50 6.09
CA LEU A 34 -7.19 -8.44 6.88
C LEU A 34 -8.19 -9.01 7.87
N ASP A 35 -9.00 -9.95 7.42
CA ASP A 35 -10.00 -10.54 8.29
C ASP A 35 -9.37 -11.34 9.43
N GLU A 36 -8.33 -12.10 9.13
CA GLU A 36 -7.60 -12.84 10.16
C GLU A 36 -6.95 -11.88 11.15
N SER A 37 -6.39 -10.78 10.64
CA SER A 37 -5.79 -9.77 11.51
C SER A 37 -6.82 -9.22 12.48
N PHE A 38 -8.02 -8.92 11.97
CA PHE A 38 -9.09 -8.40 12.81
C PHE A 38 -9.50 -9.43 13.88
N LYS A 39 -9.72 -10.68 13.46
CA LYS A 39 -10.19 -11.73 14.36
C LYS A 39 -9.16 -12.06 15.44
N ASN A 40 -7.89 -12.00 15.10
CA ASN A 40 -6.82 -12.34 16.03
C ASN A 40 -6.22 -11.12 16.72
N LYS A 41 -6.81 -9.97 16.55
CA LYS A 41 -6.42 -8.70 17.18
C LYS A 41 -4.96 -8.36 16.89
N LYS A 42 -4.57 -8.54 15.63
CA LYS A 42 -3.24 -8.18 15.18
C LYS A 42 -3.24 -6.77 14.60
N LYS A 43 -2.05 -6.19 14.53
CA LYS A 43 -1.89 -4.85 13.97
C LYS A 43 -1.64 -4.90 12.48
N ILE A 44 -2.02 -3.82 11.83
CA ILE A 44 -1.69 -3.56 10.43
C ILE A 44 -0.80 -2.34 10.40
N LEU A 45 0.42 -2.51 9.91
CA LEU A 45 1.35 -1.42 9.77
C LEU A 45 1.37 -1.01 8.32
N LEU A 46 1.42 0.30 8.06
CA LEU A 46 1.49 0.81 6.69
C LEU A 46 2.67 1.75 6.61
N THR A 47 3.50 1.60 5.60
CA THR A 47 4.71 2.37 5.51
C THR A 47 5.01 2.76 4.06
N GLY A 48 5.76 3.83 3.91
CA GLY A 48 6.17 4.38 2.62
C GLY A 48 7.01 5.61 2.86
N VAL A 49 7.64 6.10 1.81
CA VAL A 49 8.53 7.24 1.88
C VAL A 49 7.96 8.36 1.03
N GLY A 50 8.09 9.61 1.48
CA GLY A 50 7.64 10.77 0.72
C GLY A 50 6.13 10.75 0.50
N LYS A 51 5.70 10.95 -0.74
CA LYS A 51 4.26 10.99 -1.05
C LYS A 51 3.60 9.63 -0.81
N SER A 52 4.33 8.53 -1.03
CA SER A 52 3.80 7.21 -0.68
C SER A 52 3.60 7.07 0.81
N GLY A 53 4.43 7.72 1.63
CA GLY A 53 4.23 7.74 3.08
C GLY A 53 2.96 8.47 3.46
N ILE A 54 2.62 9.53 2.73
CA ILE A 54 1.37 10.25 2.97
C ILE A 54 0.17 9.36 2.62
N VAL A 55 0.27 8.62 1.53
CA VAL A 55 -0.76 7.63 1.19
C VAL A 55 -0.90 6.60 2.32
N ALA A 56 0.23 6.11 2.83
CA ALA A 56 0.21 5.13 3.92
C ALA A 56 -0.49 5.70 5.15
N ARG A 57 -0.23 6.96 5.49
CA ARG A 57 -0.90 7.61 6.63
C ARG A 57 -2.40 7.68 6.43
N LYS A 58 -2.83 8.08 5.22
CA LYS A 58 -4.27 8.18 4.94
C LYS A 58 -4.93 6.82 5.06
N LEU A 59 -4.28 5.79 4.51
CA LEU A 59 -4.86 4.45 4.56
C LEU A 59 -4.90 3.91 5.99
N ALA A 60 -3.90 4.21 6.81
CA ALA A 60 -3.93 3.80 8.21
C ALA A 60 -5.14 4.43 8.91
N ALA A 61 -5.41 5.70 8.63
CA ALA A 61 -6.57 6.38 9.22
C ALA A 61 -7.87 5.75 8.73
N THR A 62 -7.95 5.42 7.45
CA THR A 62 -9.13 4.77 6.89
C THR A 62 -9.37 3.41 7.53
N PHE A 63 -8.33 2.59 7.61
CA PHE A 63 -8.46 1.26 8.23
C PHE A 63 -8.87 1.37 9.69
N THR A 64 -8.29 2.33 10.42
CA THR A 64 -8.65 2.55 11.82
C THR A 64 -10.12 2.91 11.94
N SER A 65 -10.61 3.75 11.05
CA SER A 65 -11.99 4.22 11.13
C SER A 65 -13.02 3.11 10.94
N ILE A 66 -12.61 1.99 10.34
CA ILE A 66 -13.54 0.87 10.12
C ILE A 66 -13.29 -0.30 11.06
N GLY A 67 -12.45 -0.10 12.09
CA GLY A 67 -12.31 -1.09 13.16
C GLY A 67 -11.06 -1.93 13.14
N LEU A 68 -10.20 -1.75 12.14
CA LEU A 68 -8.91 -2.44 12.11
C LEU A 68 -7.92 -1.68 12.98
N THR A 69 -6.96 -2.38 13.57
CA THR A 69 -5.89 -1.72 14.31
C THR A 69 -4.77 -1.41 13.32
N ALA A 70 -4.72 -0.17 12.86
CA ALA A 70 -3.80 0.21 11.80
C ALA A 70 -2.97 1.42 12.21
N ILE A 71 -1.67 1.35 11.94
CA ILE A 71 -0.70 2.35 12.38
C ILE A 71 0.24 2.66 11.22
N TYR A 72 0.48 3.95 10.99
CA TYR A 72 1.54 4.34 10.06
C TYR A 72 2.90 4.08 10.73
N LEU A 73 3.80 3.45 10.01
CA LEU A 73 5.17 3.19 10.46
C LEU A 73 6.12 4.00 9.60
N ASN A 74 6.76 5.00 10.19
CA ASN A 74 7.77 5.79 9.47
C ASN A 74 9.00 4.90 9.25
N PRO A 75 9.46 4.73 8.00
CA PRO A 75 10.56 3.79 7.74
C PRO A 75 11.86 4.17 8.44
N LEU A 76 12.17 5.46 8.49
CA LEU A 76 13.40 5.88 9.14
C LEU A 76 13.34 5.63 10.65
N ASP A 77 12.22 6.00 11.27
CA ASP A 77 12.04 5.75 12.70
C ASP A 77 12.05 4.24 12.98
N ALA A 78 11.50 3.44 12.07
CA ALA A 78 11.50 1.99 12.24
C ALA A 78 12.94 1.46 12.32
N LEU A 79 13.82 1.97 11.48
CA LEU A 79 15.23 1.54 11.49
C LEU A 79 15.96 2.02 12.74
N HIS A 80 15.36 2.93 13.50
CA HIS A 80 15.97 3.48 14.71
C HIS A 80 15.17 3.17 15.97
N GLY A 81 14.40 2.09 15.97
CA GLY A 81 13.76 1.62 17.19
C GLY A 81 12.28 1.31 17.08
N ASP A 82 11.55 1.97 16.19
CA ASP A 82 10.10 1.77 16.14
C ASP A 82 9.70 0.38 15.65
N LEU A 83 10.64 -0.39 15.09
CA LEU A 83 10.37 -1.80 14.80
C LEU A 83 9.91 -2.58 16.02
N GLY A 84 10.15 -2.04 17.21
CA GLY A 84 9.69 -2.67 18.44
C GLY A 84 8.19 -2.88 18.50
N ILE A 85 7.40 -2.12 17.72
CA ILE A 85 5.94 -2.31 17.73
C ILE A 85 5.48 -3.47 16.86
N VAL A 86 6.36 -4.04 16.05
CA VAL A 86 5.96 -5.12 15.13
C VAL A 86 6.00 -6.45 15.86
N ASP A 87 4.93 -7.21 15.72
CA ASP A 87 4.82 -8.54 16.32
C ASP A 87 4.59 -9.59 15.24
N LYS A 88 4.79 -10.84 15.63
CA LYS A 88 4.56 -11.96 14.73
C LYS A 88 3.12 -11.94 14.21
N ASN A 89 2.98 -12.17 12.93
CA ASN A 89 1.69 -12.21 12.21
C ASN A 89 1.01 -10.86 12.06
N ASP A 90 1.67 -9.76 12.46
CA ASP A 90 1.20 -8.44 12.05
C ASP A 90 1.32 -8.33 10.53
N LEU A 91 0.44 -7.55 9.92
CA LEU A 91 0.54 -7.23 8.49
C LEU A 91 1.34 -5.96 8.31
N CYS A 92 2.13 -5.89 7.27
CA CYS A 92 2.83 -4.65 6.93
C CYS A 92 2.63 -4.34 5.45
N PHE A 93 1.93 -3.25 5.17
CA PHE A 93 1.75 -2.77 3.80
C PHE A 93 2.94 -1.89 3.42
N LEU A 94 3.56 -2.23 2.31
CA LEU A 94 4.68 -1.48 1.75
C LEU A 94 4.18 -0.74 0.52
N ILE A 95 4.22 0.59 0.57
CA ILE A 95 3.70 1.40 -0.54
C ILE A 95 4.87 2.09 -1.21
N SER A 96 5.07 1.80 -2.50
CA SER A 96 6.22 2.32 -3.23
C SER A 96 5.92 2.30 -4.72
N ASN A 97 6.08 3.44 -5.38
CA ASN A 97 5.88 3.47 -6.82
C ASN A 97 6.98 2.74 -7.56
N SER A 98 8.23 2.95 -7.19
CA SER A 98 9.35 2.29 -7.87
C SER A 98 9.49 0.82 -7.48
N GLY A 99 9.01 0.44 -6.29
CA GLY A 99 9.29 -0.87 -5.75
C GLY A 99 10.74 -1.06 -5.33
N GLU A 100 11.53 0.02 -5.38
CA GLU A 100 12.96 -0.03 -5.08
C GLU A 100 13.35 0.96 -4.00
N THR A 101 12.38 1.44 -3.23
CA THR A 101 12.64 2.42 -2.18
C THR A 101 13.63 1.83 -1.17
N SER A 102 14.79 2.45 -1.05
CA SER A 102 15.88 1.85 -0.28
C SER A 102 15.55 1.68 1.19
N GLU A 103 14.84 2.65 1.78
CA GLU A 103 14.47 2.54 3.19
C GLU A 103 13.56 1.35 3.44
N LEU A 104 12.64 1.06 2.52
CA LEU A 104 11.76 -0.10 2.67
C LEU A 104 12.51 -1.40 2.44
N ILE A 105 13.45 -1.39 1.47
CA ILE A 105 14.26 -2.59 1.25
C ILE A 105 15.08 -2.90 2.50
N GLN A 106 15.62 -1.88 3.17
CA GLN A 106 16.37 -2.09 4.40
C GLN A 106 15.49 -2.65 5.52
N LEU A 107 14.20 -2.32 5.52
CA LEU A 107 13.29 -2.83 6.54
C LEU A 107 12.94 -4.31 6.36
N LEU A 108 12.98 -4.80 5.13
CA LEU A 108 12.45 -6.14 4.84
C LEU A 108 13.05 -7.25 5.72
N PRO A 109 14.38 -7.35 5.87
CA PRO A 109 14.91 -8.43 6.72
C PRO A 109 14.42 -8.32 8.15
N HIS A 110 14.30 -7.11 8.66
CA HIS A 110 13.84 -6.91 10.04
C HIS A 110 12.38 -7.29 10.20
N LEU A 111 11.55 -6.93 9.21
CA LEU A 111 10.13 -7.32 9.24
C LEU A 111 9.98 -8.83 9.20
N ARG A 112 10.79 -9.50 8.36
CA ARG A 112 10.77 -10.95 8.30
C ARG A 112 11.19 -11.58 9.60
N ASN A 113 12.24 -11.05 10.22
CA ASN A 113 12.70 -11.57 11.51
C ASN A 113 11.63 -11.45 12.58
N LYS A 114 10.81 -10.41 12.51
CA LYS A 114 9.70 -10.24 13.44
C LYS A 114 8.54 -11.19 13.16
N GLY A 115 8.52 -11.80 12.00
CA GLY A 115 7.43 -12.70 11.63
C GLY A 115 6.21 -12.02 11.07
N SER A 116 6.33 -10.78 10.63
CA SER A 116 5.21 -10.08 10.00
C SER A 116 5.00 -10.57 8.57
N ILE A 117 3.84 -10.24 8.02
CA ILE A 117 3.45 -10.61 6.65
C ILE A 117 3.46 -9.33 5.82
N GLN A 118 4.22 -9.33 4.72
CA GLN A 118 4.40 -8.15 3.92
C GLN A 118 3.47 -8.14 2.72
N ILE A 119 2.74 -7.04 2.53
CA ILE A 119 1.80 -6.84 1.43
C ILE A 119 2.26 -5.60 0.66
N GLY A 120 2.55 -5.76 -0.63
CA GLY A 120 2.98 -4.64 -1.45
C GLY A 120 1.85 -3.98 -2.20
N ILE A 121 1.83 -2.65 -2.20
CA ILE A 121 1.04 -1.86 -3.14
C ILE A 121 2.08 -1.09 -3.94
N LEU A 122 2.41 -1.62 -5.10
CA LEU A 122 3.67 -1.26 -5.75
C LEU A 122 3.43 -0.89 -7.20
N GLY A 123 4.15 0.12 -7.66
CA GLY A 123 3.99 0.61 -9.03
C GLY A 123 4.82 -0.15 -10.05
N LYS A 124 5.61 -1.12 -9.64
CA LYS A 124 6.43 -1.87 -10.59
C LYS A 124 6.46 -3.35 -10.23
N LYS A 125 5.88 -4.17 -11.10
CA LYS A 125 5.93 -5.63 -10.95
C LYS A 125 7.38 -6.10 -11.06
N TYR A 126 7.67 -7.13 -10.28
CA TYR A 126 8.99 -7.77 -10.29
C TYR A 126 10.12 -6.88 -9.80
N SER A 127 9.78 -5.78 -9.14
CA SER A 127 10.75 -5.00 -8.39
C SER A 127 11.21 -5.77 -7.16
N ASN A 128 12.23 -5.27 -6.47
CA ASN A 128 12.71 -5.96 -5.27
C ASN A 128 11.62 -6.06 -4.20
N LEU A 129 10.88 -4.98 -3.95
CA LEU A 129 9.80 -5.05 -2.96
C LEU A 129 8.72 -6.02 -3.41
N TRP A 130 8.42 -6.07 -4.71
CA TRP A 130 7.44 -7.03 -5.23
C TRP A 130 7.86 -8.45 -4.94
N ASN A 131 9.11 -8.77 -5.28
CA ASN A 131 9.59 -10.14 -5.19
C ASN A 131 9.72 -10.62 -3.76
N PHE A 132 10.01 -9.71 -2.83
CA PHE A 132 10.22 -10.10 -1.43
C PHE A 132 9.00 -9.91 -0.55
N SER A 133 7.89 -9.40 -1.10
CA SER A 133 6.63 -9.34 -0.35
C SER A 133 5.92 -10.69 -0.44
N ASP A 134 5.07 -10.96 0.53
CA ASP A 134 4.30 -12.21 0.52
C ASP A 134 3.20 -12.18 -0.52
N VAL A 135 2.64 -11.01 -0.76
CA VAL A 135 1.66 -10.79 -1.81
C VAL A 135 1.74 -9.32 -2.21
N SER A 136 1.50 -9.01 -3.48
CA SER A 136 1.58 -7.64 -3.97
C SER A 136 0.48 -7.35 -4.95
N LEU A 137 0.04 -6.09 -4.96
CA LEU A 137 -0.92 -5.59 -5.95
C LEU A 137 -0.21 -4.56 -6.83
N ASP A 138 -0.53 -4.60 -8.11
CA ASP A 138 0.08 -3.73 -9.11
C ASP A 138 -0.63 -2.38 -9.13
N ALA A 139 0.05 -1.35 -8.64
CA ALA A 139 -0.44 0.02 -8.62
C ALA A 139 0.23 0.86 -9.71
N GLY A 140 0.76 0.21 -10.74
CA GLY A 140 1.50 0.90 -11.79
C GLY A 140 0.63 1.80 -12.63
N VAL A 141 1.21 2.89 -13.10
CA VAL A 141 0.57 3.81 -14.02
C VAL A 141 1.51 4.03 -15.22
N ASP A 142 0.93 4.37 -16.36
CA ASP A 142 1.76 4.62 -17.54
C ASP A 142 2.61 5.87 -17.35
N LYS A 143 2.01 6.92 -16.78
CA LYS A 143 2.74 8.16 -16.53
C LYS A 143 1.98 8.97 -15.50
N GLU A 144 2.68 9.92 -14.91
CA GLU A 144 2.04 10.90 -14.04
C GLU A 144 1.30 11.93 -14.89
N VAL A 145 0.34 12.63 -14.27
CA VAL A 145 -0.38 13.69 -14.98
C VAL A 145 0.45 14.98 -15.04
N CYS A 146 1.57 15.02 -14.35
CA CYS A 146 2.49 16.13 -14.39
C CYS A 146 3.08 16.31 -15.79
N PRO A 147 3.17 17.53 -16.32
CA PRO A 147 3.76 17.76 -17.64
C PRO A 147 5.18 17.25 -17.76
N LEU A 148 5.93 17.21 -16.67
CA LEU A 148 7.30 16.69 -16.65
C LEU A 148 7.37 15.22 -16.25
N ASN A 149 6.22 14.59 -16.01
CA ASN A 149 6.14 13.20 -15.55
C ASN A 149 6.92 12.99 -14.24
N LEU A 150 6.90 13.98 -13.35
CA LEU A 150 7.67 13.95 -12.12
C LEU A 150 6.80 13.92 -10.87
N ALA A 151 5.83 14.83 -10.77
CA ALA A 151 5.02 14.95 -9.56
C ALA A 151 4.13 13.73 -9.40
N PRO A 152 4.20 13.03 -8.27
CA PRO A 152 3.29 11.90 -8.04
C PRO A 152 1.85 12.38 -7.99
N THR A 153 1.09 11.98 -8.98
CA THR A 153 -0.31 12.35 -9.14
C THR A 153 -1.11 11.09 -9.42
N ALA A 154 -1.02 10.56 -10.64
CA ALA A 154 -1.71 9.32 -10.98
C ALA A 154 -1.23 8.16 -10.08
N SER A 155 0.06 8.07 -9.84
CA SER A 155 0.60 6.94 -9.07
C SER A 155 0.07 6.95 -7.63
N THR A 156 0.05 8.09 -6.95
CA THR A 156 -0.44 8.15 -5.57
C THR A 156 -1.94 7.99 -5.53
N THR A 157 -2.65 8.52 -6.52
CA THR A 157 -4.10 8.37 -6.59
C THR A 157 -4.48 6.89 -6.75
N VAL A 158 -3.78 6.17 -7.61
CA VAL A 158 -4.05 4.74 -7.80
C VAL A 158 -3.76 3.95 -6.51
N ALA A 159 -2.62 4.21 -5.88
CA ALA A 159 -2.29 3.50 -4.64
C ALA A 159 -3.35 3.75 -3.57
N MET A 160 -3.80 5.01 -3.46
CA MET A 160 -4.85 5.36 -2.51
C MET A 160 -6.15 4.62 -2.83
N ALA A 161 -6.54 4.58 -4.11
CA ALA A 161 -7.77 3.93 -4.52
C ALA A 161 -7.74 2.44 -4.19
N ILE A 162 -6.59 1.79 -4.41
CA ILE A 162 -6.45 0.38 -4.09
C ILE A 162 -6.65 0.15 -2.60
N GLY A 163 -6.00 0.95 -1.77
CA GLY A 163 -6.12 0.80 -0.33
C GLY A 163 -7.53 1.07 0.16
N ASP A 164 -8.18 2.11 -0.37
CA ASP A 164 -9.57 2.40 -0.03
C ASP A 164 -10.48 1.23 -0.40
N ALA A 165 -10.24 0.67 -1.59
CA ALA A 165 -11.07 -0.45 -2.05
C ALA A 165 -10.88 -1.68 -1.17
N LEU A 166 -9.65 -1.95 -0.74
CA LEU A 166 -9.42 -3.06 0.19
C LEU A 166 -10.24 -2.88 1.47
N ALA A 167 -10.28 -1.67 1.99
CA ALA A 167 -11.06 -1.38 3.19
C ALA A 167 -12.54 -1.65 2.97
N VAL A 168 -13.07 -1.16 1.84
CA VAL A 168 -14.50 -1.32 1.54
C VAL A 168 -14.86 -2.79 1.35
N VAL A 169 -14.04 -3.53 0.61
CA VAL A 169 -14.30 -4.95 0.36
C VAL A 169 -14.24 -5.73 1.67
N TRP A 170 -13.25 -5.43 2.53
CA TRP A 170 -13.19 -6.12 3.83
C TRP A 170 -14.42 -5.80 4.66
N MET A 171 -14.88 -4.55 4.68
CA MET A 171 -16.09 -4.19 5.44
C MET A 171 -17.29 -5.02 4.99
N GLU A 172 -17.45 -5.17 3.69
CA GLU A 172 -18.58 -5.93 3.16
C GLU A 172 -18.47 -7.39 3.54
N LYS A 173 -17.27 -7.94 3.48
CA LYS A 173 -17.08 -9.34 3.87
C LYS A 173 -17.34 -9.57 5.35
N SER A 174 -16.96 -8.63 6.19
CA SER A 174 -17.03 -8.82 7.64
C SER A 174 -18.37 -8.48 8.27
N UNK A 175 -18.90 -7.98 7.45
CA UNK A 175 -20.11 -7.54 7.90
C UNK A 175 -20.85 -8.01 8.63
#